data_cb75fbdbe21b121d5b8200c579613dc0
#
_entry.id   cb75fbdbe21b121d5b8200c579613dc0
#
_cell.length_a   1.000
_cell.length_b   1.000
_cell.length_c   1.000
_cell.angle_alpha   90.00
_cell.angle_beta   90.00
_cell.angle_gamma   90.00
#
_symmetry.space_group_name_H-M   'P 1'
#
loop_
_entity.id
_entity.type
_entity.pdbx_description
1 polymer ?
#
loop_
_entity_poly.entity_id
_entity_poly.type
_entity_poly.pdbx_seq_one_letter_code
_entity_poly.pdbx_strand_id
1 'polypeptide(L)'
;MLFDEQVLPKYRDAIEQALQTILERGNAGHVETARNILNSDVRINFVPLAKIGCSGVTGVTSFLRTNRRINGEVLDLQAALAEVYITFADWTFDVAGQRGCQGTLVHEGLHACDFARIISTFSRAEEEPLELYDLSLYELERRAAVASAEYLVLIGKEDYIDDGLKLNLVCFADDGKPCVDMSGIETRMQDGYGLNQDQQGVMISKMLRLKPRGSFSWWKFLGFTA
;
A
#
# COMPACT_ATOMS: atom_id res chain seq x y z
N MET A 1 -7.57 1.93 13.11
CA MET A 1 -8.06 2.56 11.85
C MET A 1 -8.93 3.76 12.19
N LEU A 2 -8.68 4.90 11.57
CA LEU A 2 -9.41 6.16 11.77
C LEU A 2 -10.05 6.59 10.46
N PHE A 3 -11.36 6.88 10.49
CA PHE A 3 -12.04 7.49 9.36
C PHE A 3 -11.99 9.02 9.47
N ASP A 4 -11.75 9.69 8.36
CA ASP A 4 -11.93 11.12 8.28
C ASP A 4 -13.41 11.50 8.61
N GLU A 5 -13.62 12.65 9.23
CA GLU A 5 -14.95 13.09 9.68
C GLU A 5 -15.99 13.15 8.54
N GLN A 6 -15.53 13.43 7.33
CA GLN A 6 -16.38 13.54 6.14
C GLN A 6 -16.80 12.19 5.53
N VAL A 7 -16.23 11.06 6.01
CA VAL A 7 -16.58 9.74 5.48
C VAL A 7 -17.98 9.33 5.89
N LEU A 8 -18.85 9.10 4.91
CA LEU A 8 -20.23 8.72 5.14
C LEU A 8 -20.33 7.35 5.83
N PRO A 9 -21.35 7.14 6.71
CA PRO A 9 -21.53 5.86 7.41
C PRO A 9 -21.55 4.66 6.47
N LYS A 10 -22.24 4.74 5.33
CA LYS A 10 -22.30 3.65 4.34
C LYS A 10 -20.91 3.17 3.87
N TYR A 11 -19.92 4.06 3.78
CA TYR A 11 -18.57 3.72 3.38
C TYR A 11 -17.76 3.13 4.54
N ARG A 12 -17.99 3.61 5.77
CA ARG A 12 -17.38 3.01 6.98
C ARG A 12 -17.82 1.57 7.13
N ASP A 13 -19.14 1.32 7.09
CA ASP A 13 -19.71 -0.02 7.18
C ASP A 13 -19.18 -0.95 6.08
N ALA A 14 -19.03 -0.43 4.84
CA ALA A 14 -18.52 -1.19 3.72
C ALA A 14 -17.04 -1.57 3.88
N ILE A 15 -16.20 -0.67 4.41
CA ILE A 15 -14.78 -0.96 4.74
C ILE A 15 -14.69 -2.02 5.84
N GLU A 16 -15.46 -1.87 6.92
CA GLU A 16 -15.44 -2.81 8.04
C GLU A 16 -15.88 -4.21 7.58
N GLN A 17 -16.93 -4.29 6.76
CA GLN A 17 -17.37 -5.55 6.16
C GLN A 17 -16.31 -6.16 5.22
N ALA A 18 -15.64 -5.33 4.43
CA ALA A 18 -14.59 -5.80 3.53
C ALA A 18 -13.38 -6.35 4.32
N LEU A 19 -12.93 -5.65 5.36
CA LEU A 19 -11.87 -6.11 6.25
C LEU A 19 -12.25 -7.42 6.93
N GLN A 20 -13.49 -7.55 7.43
CA GLN A 20 -13.96 -8.81 8.01
C GLN A 20 -13.91 -9.96 7.00
N THR A 21 -14.34 -9.73 5.76
CA THR A 21 -14.26 -10.74 4.70
C THR A 21 -12.83 -11.13 4.37
N ILE A 22 -11.90 -10.15 4.35
CA ILE A 22 -10.48 -10.43 4.12
C ILE A 22 -9.88 -11.26 5.28
N LEU A 23 -10.25 -10.96 6.53
CA LEU A 23 -9.82 -11.74 7.70
C LEU A 23 -10.31 -13.19 7.67
N GLU A 24 -11.53 -13.43 7.16
CA GLU A 24 -12.14 -14.76 7.10
C GLU A 24 -11.65 -15.60 5.92
N ARG A 25 -11.36 -14.96 4.79
CA ARG A 25 -11.16 -15.65 3.50
C ARG A 25 -9.81 -15.39 2.85
N GLY A 26 -9.03 -14.43 3.34
CA GLY A 26 -7.71 -14.09 2.81
C GLY A 26 -6.65 -15.14 3.17
N ASN A 27 -5.53 -15.16 2.43
CA ASN A 27 -4.34 -15.89 2.85
C ASN A 27 -3.63 -15.20 4.03
N ALA A 28 -2.57 -15.79 4.54
CA ALA A 28 -1.85 -15.27 5.72
C ALA A 28 -1.38 -13.80 5.53
N GLY A 29 -0.91 -13.43 4.33
CA GLY A 29 -0.48 -12.07 4.02
C GLY A 29 -1.63 -11.06 4.01
N HIS A 30 -2.77 -11.44 3.41
CA HIS A 30 -3.99 -10.62 3.41
C HIS A 30 -4.50 -10.38 4.83
N VAL A 31 -4.54 -11.44 5.65
CA VAL A 31 -4.98 -11.40 7.06
C VAL A 31 -4.04 -10.53 7.89
N GLU A 32 -2.72 -10.65 7.72
CA GLU A 32 -1.75 -9.79 8.40
C GLU A 32 -1.96 -8.32 8.04
N THR A 33 -2.09 -8.00 6.76
CA THR A 33 -2.35 -6.65 6.27
C THR A 33 -3.65 -6.07 6.87
N ALA A 34 -4.75 -6.82 6.81
CA ALA A 34 -6.03 -6.40 7.37
C ALA A 34 -5.96 -6.16 8.89
N ARG A 35 -5.26 -7.02 9.64
CA ARG A 35 -5.04 -6.84 11.09
C ARG A 35 -4.21 -5.59 11.39
N ASN A 36 -3.16 -5.33 10.63
CA ASN A 36 -2.34 -4.15 10.80
C ASN A 36 -3.15 -2.87 10.58
N ILE A 37 -4.01 -2.83 9.55
CA ILE A 37 -4.91 -1.70 9.30
C ILE A 37 -5.90 -1.53 10.46
N LEU A 38 -6.59 -2.59 10.86
CA LEU A 38 -7.59 -2.53 11.93
C LEU A 38 -7.02 -2.06 13.27
N ASN A 39 -5.83 -2.53 13.62
CA ASN A 39 -5.19 -2.27 14.91
C ASN A 39 -4.31 -1.00 14.93
N SER A 40 -4.33 -0.20 13.86
CA SER A 40 -3.52 1.01 13.74
C SER A 40 -4.41 2.25 13.64
N ASP A 41 -3.76 3.43 13.64
CA ASP A 41 -4.39 4.72 13.39
C ASP A 41 -4.24 5.16 11.93
N VAL A 42 -4.11 4.22 10.99
CA VAL A 42 -4.14 4.52 9.56
C VAL A 42 -5.42 5.27 9.22
N ARG A 43 -5.31 6.34 8.44
CA ARG A 43 -6.44 7.20 8.11
C ARG A 43 -7.11 6.75 6.82
N ILE A 44 -8.43 6.64 6.86
CA ILE A 44 -9.25 6.29 5.70
C ILE A 44 -10.05 7.51 5.26
N ASN A 45 -9.94 7.85 3.99
CA ASN A 45 -10.63 8.97 3.37
C ASN A 45 -11.36 8.53 2.09
N PHE A 46 -12.33 9.34 1.65
CA PHE A 46 -13.11 9.15 0.43
C PHE A 46 -13.18 10.42 -0.38
N VAL A 47 -13.01 10.29 -1.69
CA VAL A 47 -13.11 11.41 -2.64
C VAL A 47 -13.80 10.94 -3.92
N PRO A 48 -14.39 11.86 -4.69
CA PRO A 48 -14.86 11.56 -6.04
C PRO A 48 -13.76 10.99 -6.92
N LEU A 49 -14.09 9.98 -7.76
CA LEU A 49 -13.13 9.34 -8.69
C LEU A 49 -12.35 10.37 -9.52
N ALA A 50 -13.01 11.46 -9.94
CA ALA A 50 -12.35 12.52 -10.72
C ALA A 50 -11.18 13.22 -10.02
N LYS A 51 -11.06 13.09 -8.69
CA LYS A 51 -9.95 13.68 -7.92
C LYS A 51 -8.69 12.84 -7.89
N ILE A 52 -8.81 11.52 -7.99
CA ILE A 52 -7.66 10.60 -7.91
C ILE A 52 -7.46 9.76 -9.16
N GLY A 53 -8.48 9.59 -10.00
CA GLY A 53 -8.40 8.89 -11.28
C GLY A 53 -8.27 7.37 -11.20
N CYS A 54 -8.31 6.78 -10.00
CA CYS A 54 -8.19 5.34 -9.74
C CYS A 54 -9.05 4.94 -8.53
N SER A 55 -9.13 3.63 -8.24
CA SER A 55 -9.98 3.09 -7.17
C SER A 55 -9.54 3.51 -5.77
N GLY A 56 -8.23 3.68 -5.56
CA GLY A 56 -7.63 4.07 -4.30
C GLY A 56 -6.23 4.62 -4.48
N VAL A 57 -5.73 5.30 -3.48
CA VAL A 57 -4.37 5.83 -3.40
C VAL A 57 -3.88 5.79 -1.96
N THR A 58 -2.68 5.27 -1.76
CA THR A 58 -1.98 5.34 -0.48
C THR A 58 -0.97 6.47 -0.46
N GLY A 59 -0.88 7.19 0.63
CA GLY A 59 0.06 8.29 0.81
C GLY A 59 0.44 8.48 2.28
N VAL A 60 1.30 9.48 2.51
CA VAL A 60 1.78 9.82 3.85
C VAL A 60 1.30 11.21 4.27
N THR A 61 1.11 11.39 5.57
CA THR A 61 0.63 12.65 6.15
C THR A 61 1.57 13.81 5.85
N SER A 62 1.04 15.03 5.87
CA SER A 62 1.86 16.25 5.68
C SER A 62 2.94 16.40 6.75
N PHE A 63 2.70 15.85 7.93
CA PHE A 63 3.65 15.85 9.05
C PHE A 63 4.89 15.04 8.71
N LEU A 64 4.73 13.82 8.16
CA LEU A 64 5.83 13.01 7.70
C LEU A 64 6.59 13.69 6.56
N ARG A 65 5.87 14.28 5.58
CA ARG A 65 6.46 14.99 4.44
C ARG A 65 7.38 16.14 4.83
N THR A 66 7.17 16.75 6.01
CA THR A 66 8.03 17.83 6.50
C THR A 66 9.26 17.33 7.27
N ASN A 67 9.46 16.02 7.39
CA ASN A 67 10.57 15.37 8.13
C ASN A 67 10.71 15.79 9.61
N ARG A 68 9.67 16.37 10.20
CA ARG A 68 9.77 16.90 11.56
C ARG A 68 9.77 15.82 12.63
N ARG A 69 9.15 14.65 12.34
CA ARG A 69 9.05 13.55 13.31
C ARG A 69 10.16 12.53 13.17
N ILE A 70 10.52 12.14 11.94
CA ILE A 70 11.53 11.10 11.71
C ILE A 70 12.91 11.53 12.22
N ASN A 71 13.22 12.83 12.20
CA ASN A 71 14.53 13.34 12.63
C ASN A 71 14.81 13.23 14.14
N GLY A 72 13.97 12.58 14.94
CA GLY A 72 14.16 12.47 16.38
C GLY A 72 13.43 11.33 17.09
N GLU A 73 12.44 10.72 16.47
CA GLU A 73 11.63 9.67 17.09
C GLU A 73 11.77 8.34 16.37
N VAL A 74 11.95 7.27 17.15
CA VAL A 74 11.86 5.90 16.65
C VAL A 74 10.38 5.55 16.51
N LEU A 75 9.95 5.25 15.28
CA LEU A 75 8.59 4.81 15.00
C LEU A 75 8.57 3.28 14.87
N ASP A 76 7.76 2.62 15.67
CA ASP A 76 7.39 1.22 15.41
C ASP A 76 6.40 1.13 14.25
N LEU A 77 5.99 -0.09 13.88
CA LEU A 77 5.09 -0.30 12.76
C LEU A 77 3.74 0.40 12.95
N GLN A 78 3.20 0.39 14.18
CA GLN A 78 1.89 0.99 14.46
C GLN A 78 1.96 2.53 14.43
N ALA A 79 2.99 3.12 15.02
CA ALA A 79 3.23 4.55 14.94
C ALA A 79 3.52 5.01 13.51
N ALA A 80 4.20 4.20 12.71
CA ALA A 80 4.44 4.48 11.30
C ALA A 80 3.15 4.39 10.46
N LEU A 81 2.25 3.44 10.75
CA LEU A 81 0.93 3.35 10.11
C LEU A 81 0.05 4.56 10.40
N ALA A 82 0.18 5.20 11.58
CA ALA A 82 -0.54 6.42 11.89
C ALA A 82 -0.14 7.61 11.00
N GLU A 83 1.02 7.54 10.35
CA GLU A 83 1.50 8.53 9.38
C GLU A 83 1.08 8.21 7.93
N VAL A 84 0.32 7.15 7.71
CA VAL A 84 -0.17 6.72 6.40
C VAL A 84 -1.67 6.97 6.29
N TYR A 85 -2.11 7.29 5.09
CA TYR A 85 -3.54 7.35 4.76
C TYR A 85 -3.84 6.54 3.49
N ILE A 86 -5.07 6.02 3.42
CA ILE A 86 -5.64 5.41 2.23
C ILE A 86 -6.85 6.25 1.81
N THR A 87 -6.85 6.71 0.58
CA THR A 87 -7.98 7.44 0.00
C THR A 87 -8.66 6.55 -1.04
N PHE A 88 -9.94 6.30 -0.86
CA PHE A 88 -10.78 5.56 -1.81
C PHE A 88 -11.53 6.51 -2.72
N ALA A 89 -11.76 6.09 -3.96
CA ALA A 89 -12.77 6.70 -4.81
C ALA A 89 -14.17 6.23 -4.39
N ASP A 90 -15.15 7.13 -4.39
CA ASP A 90 -16.57 6.82 -4.16
C ASP A 90 -17.08 5.74 -5.14
N TRP A 91 -16.64 5.78 -6.39
CA TRP A 91 -16.92 4.78 -7.43
C TRP A 91 -16.62 3.34 -6.98
N THR A 92 -15.55 3.14 -6.20
CA THR A 92 -15.13 1.84 -5.68
C THR A 92 -16.27 1.13 -4.92
N PHE A 93 -17.12 1.89 -4.26
CA PHE A 93 -18.26 1.38 -3.50
C PHE A 93 -19.57 1.50 -4.25
N ASP A 94 -19.84 2.63 -4.87
CA ASP A 94 -21.14 2.92 -5.46
C ASP A 94 -21.37 2.12 -6.76
N VAL A 95 -20.30 1.70 -7.46
CA VAL A 95 -20.36 0.91 -8.70
C VAL A 95 -19.83 -0.50 -8.53
N ALA A 96 -18.64 -0.65 -7.96
CA ALA A 96 -18.01 -1.97 -7.81
C ALA A 96 -18.41 -2.70 -6.52
N GLY A 97 -19.04 -2.01 -5.56
CA GLY A 97 -19.57 -2.58 -4.31
C GLY A 97 -18.47 -3.23 -3.46
N GLN A 98 -18.84 -4.31 -2.75
CA GLN A 98 -17.90 -5.02 -1.86
C GLN A 98 -16.70 -5.60 -2.59
N ARG A 99 -16.85 -6.02 -3.84
CA ARG A 99 -15.76 -6.54 -4.67
C ARG A 99 -14.67 -5.48 -4.88
N GLY A 100 -15.07 -4.27 -5.32
CA GLY A 100 -14.14 -3.16 -5.50
C GLY A 100 -13.50 -2.71 -4.19
N CYS A 101 -14.28 -2.68 -3.10
CA CYS A 101 -13.79 -2.35 -1.77
C CYS A 101 -12.71 -3.32 -1.31
N GLN A 102 -12.96 -4.63 -1.37
CA GLN A 102 -12.03 -5.66 -0.95
C GLN A 102 -10.75 -5.63 -1.80
N GLY A 103 -10.88 -5.56 -3.13
CA GLY A 103 -9.73 -5.48 -4.04
C GLY A 103 -8.85 -4.26 -3.76
N THR A 104 -9.47 -3.09 -3.59
CA THR A 104 -8.73 -1.86 -3.27
C THR A 104 -8.08 -1.93 -1.87
N LEU A 105 -8.76 -2.50 -0.87
CA LEU A 105 -8.19 -2.70 0.47
C LEU A 105 -6.99 -3.65 0.47
N VAL A 106 -7.01 -4.70 -0.32
CA VAL A 106 -5.87 -5.61 -0.45
C VAL A 106 -4.69 -4.88 -1.07
N HIS A 107 -4.90 -4.12 -2.14
CA HIS A 107 -3.87 -3.38 -2.86
C HIS A 107 -3.29 -2.24 -2.00
N GLU A 108 -4.11 -1.28 -1.65
CA GLU A 108 -3.70 -0.08 -0.91
C GLU A 108 -3.29 -0.40 0.54
N GLY A 109 -3.90 -1.41 1.14
CA GLY A 109 -3.53 -1.89 2.46
C GLY A 109 -2.12 -2.45 2.51
N LEU A 110 -1.69 -3.17 1.45
CA LEU A 110 -0.31 -3.65 1.36
C LEU A 110 0.66 -2.48 1.18
N HIS A 111 0.33 -1.49 0.34
CA HIS A 111 1.11 -0.26 0.23
C HIS A 111 1.24 0.46 1.57
N ALA A 112 0.15 0.57 2.34
CA ALA A 112 0.18 1.19 3.66
C ALA A 112 1.14 0.46 4.62
N CYS A 113 1.11 -0.87 4.64
CA CYS A 113 2.02 -1.68 5.44
C CYS A 113 3.47 -1.57 4.98
N ASP A 114 3.73 -1.57 3.67
CA ASP A 114 5.08 -1.43 3.12
C ASP A 114 5.63 -0.01 3.39
N PHE A 115 4.84 1.05 3.24
CA PHE A 115 5.23 2.40 3.62
C PHE A 115 5.58 2.48 5.12
N ALA A 116 4.73 1.92 5.97
CA ALA A 116 4.97 1.93 7.41
C ALA A 116 6.25 1.14 7.79
N ARG A 117 6.54 0.01 7.14
CA ARG A 117 7.79 -0.74 7.33
C ARG A 117 9.01 0.07 6.93
N ILE A 118 8.96 0.73 5.77
CA ILE A 118 10.05 1.61 5.30
C ILE A 118 10.25 2.76 6.28
N ILE A 119 9.17 3.47 6.69
CA ILE A 119 9.21 4.56 7.65
C ILE A 119 9.81 4.09 8.98
N SER A 120 9.33 2.96 9.52
CA SER A 120 9.82 2.38 10.77
C SER A 120 11.32 2.05 10.69
N THR A 121 11.76 1.44 9.58
CA THR A 121 13.15 1.06 9.36
C THR A 121 14.06 2.30 9.33
N PHE A 122 13.69 3.32 8.56
CA PHE A 122 14.46 4.55 8.46
C PHE A 122 14.47 5.36 9.78
N SER A 123 13.40 5.33 10.56
CA SER A 123 13.32 6.01 11.85
C SER A 123 14.26 5.42 12.91
N ARG A 124 14.65 4.15 12.76
CA ARG A 124 15.54 3.43 13.69
C ARG A 124 17.01 3.49 13.27
N ALA A 125 17.28 3.75 12.01
CA ALA A 125 18.64 3.75 11.50
C ALA A 125 19.41 4.96 12.02
N GLU A 126 20.55 4.71 12.67
CA GLU A 126 21.46 5.77 13.16
C GLU A 126 22.42 6.24 12.07
N GLU A 127 22.75 5.35 11.13
CA GLU A 127 23.54 5.64 9.92
C GLU A 127 22.84 5.01 8.72
N GLU A 128 23.23 5.35 7.48
CA GLU A 128 22.76 4.62 6.31
C GLU A 128 23.32 3.19 6.34
N PRO A 129 22.60 2.20 6.83
CA PRO A 129 23.04 0.82 6.74
C PRO A 129 22.87 0.37 5.30
N LEU A 130 23.77 -0.49 4.85
CA LEU A 130 23.78 -1.08 3.50
C LEU A 130 22.51 -1.90 3.18
N GLU A 131 21.68 -2.20 4.18
CA GLU A 131 20.52 -3.10 4.05
C GLU A 131 19.26 -2.56 4.79
N LEU A 132 18.86 -1.33 4.50
CA LEU A 132 17.55 -0.86 4.94
C LEU A 132 16.44 -1.53 4.12
N TYR A 133 15.36 -1.94 4.78
CA TYR A 133 14.17 -2.34 4.06
C TYR A 133 13.63 -1.14 3.29
N ASP A 134 13.77 -1.19 2.00
CA ASP A 134 13.24 -0.20 1.05
C ASP A 134 12.78 -0.93 -0.20
N LEU A 135 11.85 -0.35 -0.92
CA LEU A 135 11.32 -0.92 -2.15
C LEU A 135 11.45 0.11 -3.27
N SER A 136 11.70 -0.38 -4.47
CA SER A 136 11.49 0.42 -5.68
C SER A 136 9.98 0.56 -5.94
N LEU A 137 9.61 1.54 -6.75
CA LEU A 137 8.21 1.70 -7.17
C LEU A 137 7.69 0.45 -7.90
N TYR A 138 8.54 -0.18 -8.73
CA TYR A 138 8.21 -1.43 -9.39
C TYR A 138 7.90 -2.55 -8.40
N GLU A 139 8.75 -2.76 -7.39
CA GLU A 139 8.54 -3.80 -6.39
C GLU A 139 7.26 -3.56 -5.58
N LEU A 140 7.02 -2.30 -5.20
CA LEU A 140 5.84 -1.89 -4.46
C LEU A 140 4.56 -2.24 -5.23
N GLU A 141 4.43 -1.76 -6.47
CA GLU A 141 3.24 -1.94 -7.30
C GLU A 141 3.06 -3.41 -7.71
N ARG A 142 4.15 -4.10 -8.06
CA ARG A 142 4.13 -5.51 -8.42
C ARG A 142 3.63 -6.38 -7.27
N ARG A 143 4.12 -6.14 -6.05
CA ARG A 143 3.68 -6.88 -4.84
C ARG A 143 2.20 -6.69 -4.59
N ALA A 144 1.70 -5.47 -4.69
CA ALA A 144 0.28 -5.16 -4.51
C ALA A 144 -0.60 -5.79 -5.60
N ALA A 145 -0.13 -5.79 -6.86
CA ALA A 145 -0.82 -6.46 -7.96
C ALA A 145 -0.89 -7.98 -7.75
N VAL A 146 0.21 -8.61 -7.33
CA VAL A 146 0.24 -10.06 -6.99
C VAL A 146 -0.72 -10.37 -5.84
N ALA A 147 -0.68 -9.62 -4.75
CA ALA A 147 -1.57 -9.82 -3.61
C ALA A 147 -3.05 -9.68 -4.03
N SER A 148 -3.37 -8.68 -4.87
CA SER A 148 -4.72 -8.52 -5.42
C SER A 148 -5.14 -9.72 -6.26
N ALA A 149 -4.27 -10.22 -7.14
CA ALA A 149 -4.53 -11.38 -7.98
C ALA A 149 -4.76 -12.65 -7.14
N GLU A 150 -3.90 -12.90 -6.16
CA GLU A 150 -4.05 -14.02 -5.22
C GLU A 150 -5.39 -13.96 -4.47
N TYR A 151 -5.81 -12.77 -4.04
CA TYR A 151 -7.09 -12.58 -3.37
C TYR A 151 -8.27 -12.89 -4.28
N LEU A 152 -8.26 -12.40 -5.53
CA LEU A 152 -9.32 -12.66 -6.51
C LEU A 152 -9.45 -14.16 -6.80
N VAL A 153 -8.33 -14.85 -7.02
CA VAL A 153 -8.28 -16.31 -7.22
C VAL A 153 -8.80 -17.06 -5.99
N LEU A 154 -8.40 -16.64 -4.80
CA LEU A 154 -8.79 -17.28 -3.53
C LEU A 154 -10.29 -17.15 -3.24
N ILE A 155 -10.88 -15.99 -3.51
CA ILE A 155 -12.33 -15.78 -3.41
C ILE A 155 -13.08 -16.66 -4.42
N GLY A 156 -12.56 -16.79 -5.65
CA GLY A 156 -13.00 -17.74 -6.65
C GLY A 156 -14.41 -17.52 -7.19
N LYS A 157 -15.08 -16.38 -6.87
CA LYS A 157 -16.37 -16.03 -7.45
C LYS A 157 -16.19 -15.53 -8.87
N GLU A 158 -17.15 -15.85 -9.75
CA GLU A 158 -17.12 -15.50 -11.16
C GLU A 158 -16.84 -14.01 -11.40
N ASP A 159 -17.57 -13.13 -10.71
CA ASP A 159 -17.40 -11.68 -10.83
C ASP A 159 -16.05 -11.16 -10.36
N TYR A 160 -15.37 -11.83 -9.40
CA TYR A 160 -14.01 -11.54 -8.97
C TYR A 160 -12.98 -12.00 -9.99
N ILE A 161 -13.19 -13.18 -10.57
CA ILE A 161 -12.33 -13.71 -11.64
C ILE A 161 -12.44 -12.85 -12.89
N ASP A 162 -13.66 -12.45 -13.28
CA ASP A 162 -13.89 -11.54 -14.41
C ASP A 162 -13.17 -10.20 -14.26
N ASP A 163 -13.16 -9.63 -13.06
CA ASP A 163 -12.39 -8.41 -12.78
C ASP A 163 -10.88 -8.67 -12.90
N GLY A 164 -10.42 -9.80 -12.38
CA GLY A 164 -9.01 -10.20 -12.50
C GLY A 164 -8.55 -10.36 -13.94
N LEU A 165 -9.38 -10.98 -14.78
CA LEU A 165 -9.13 -11.12 -16.23
C LEU A 165 -9.06 -9.75 -16.93
N LYS A 166 -10.04 -8.85 -16.67
CA LYS A 166 -10.06 -7.49 -17.25
C LYS A 166 -8.86 -6.65 -16.86
N LEU A 167 -8.32 -6.89 -15.67
CA LEU A 167 -7.18 -6.16 -15.12
C LEU A 167 -5.83 -6.81 -15.45
N ASN A 168 -5.79 -7.91 -16.20
CA ASN A 168 -4.59 -8.72 -16.44
C ASN A 168 -3.88 -9.16 -15.14
N LEU A 169 -4.67 -9.52 -14.14
CA LEU A 169 -4.18 -10.02 -12.85
C LEU A 169 -4.37 -11.53 -12.72
N VAL A 170 -5.38 -12.09 -13.43
CA VAL A 170 -5.77 -13.49 -13.40
C VAL A 170 -5.79 -14.05 -14.81
N CYS A 171 -5.37 -15.29 -14.98
CA CYS A 171 -5.52 -16.07 -16.20
C CYS A 171 -6.07 -17.47 -15.86
N PHE A 172 -6.30 -18.30 -16.87
CA PHE A 172 -6.64 -19.71 -16.68
C PHE A 172 -5.44 -20.58 -17.00
N ALA A 173 -5.12 -21.47 -16.10
CA ALA A 173 -4.14 -22.53 -16.33
C ALA A 173 -4.67 -23.57 -17.33
N ASP A 174 -3.81 -24.49 -17.80
CA ASP A 174 -4.15 -25.54 -18.78
C ASP A 174 -5.27 -26.45 -18.28
N ASP A 175 -5.44 -26.60 -16.97
CA ASP A 175 -6.51 -27.38 -16.35
C ASP A 175 -7.83 -26.59 -16.20
N GLY A 176 -7.88 -25.38 -16.72
CA GLY A 176 -9.06 -24.50 -16.68
C GLY A 176 -9.29 -23.80 -15.34
N LYS A 177 -8.36 -23.91 -14.37
CA LYS A 177 -8.50 -23.20 -13.09
C LYS A 177 -7.93 -21.79 -13.15
N PRO A 178 -8.56 -20.82 -12.46
CA PRO A 178 -8.00 -19.47 -12.35
C PRO A 178 -6.69 -19.49 -11.57
N CYS A 179 -5.72 -18.74 -12.06
CA CYS A 179 -4.42 -18.56 -11.42
C CYS A 179 -3.93 -17.12 -11.60
N VAL A 180 -2.89 -16.75 -10.84
CA VAL A 180 -2.26 -15.44 -10.96
C VAL A 180 -1.57 -15.32 -12.31
N ASP A 181 -1.89 -14.25 -13.06
CA ASP A 181 -1.26 -13.95 -14.34
C ASP A 181 0.02 -13.09 -14.13
N MET A 182 1.14 -13.76 -13.89
CA MET A 182 2.42 -13.06 -13.72
C MET A 182 2.83 -12.28 -14.97
N SER A 183 2.54 -12.77 -16.16
CA SER A 183 2.85 -12.09 -17.42
C SER A 183 1.98 -10.86 -17.62
N GLY A 184 0.70 -10.96 -17.29
CA GLY A 184 -0.24 -9.83 -17.31
C GLY A 184 0.16 -8.75 -16.32
N ILE A 185 0.60 -9.13 -15.11
CA ILE A 185 1.13 -8.20 -14.09
C ILE A 185 2.36 -7.45 -14.61
N GLU A 186 3.34 -8.15 -15.21
CA GLU A 186 4.51 -7.49 -15.79
C GLU A 186 4.13 -6.52 -16.93
N THR A 187 3.20 -6.93 -17.79
CA THR A 187 2.66 -6.05 -18.85
C THR A 187 2.00 -4.81 -18.24
N ARG A 188 1.22 -4.97 -17.19
CA ARG A 188 0.59 -3.86 -16.45
C ARG A 188 1.62 -2.91 -15.84
N MET A 189 2.72 -3.42 -15.27
CA MET A 189 3.82 -2.57 -14.76
C MET A 189 4.43 -1.75 -15.89
N GLN A 190 4.68 -2.36 -17.05
CA GLN A 190 5.24 -1.67 -18.20
C GLN A 190 4.28 -0.63 -18.79
N ASP A 191 3.02 -0.99 -19.03
CA ASP A 191 2.05 -0.12 -19.72
C ASP A 191 1.51 0.99 -18.81
N GLY A 192 1.26 0.66 -17.53
CA GLY A 192 0.68 1.59 -16.56
C GLY A 192 1.67 2.54 -15.91
N TYR A 193 2.90 2.08 -15.68
CA TYR A 193 3.91 2.82 -14.92
C TYR A 193 5.22 3.04 -15.69
N GLY A 194 5.41 2.42 -16.84
CA GLY A 194 6.70 2.43 -17.58
C GLY A 194 7.81 1.68 -16.83
N LEU A 195 7.45 0.73 -15.96
CA LEU A 195 8.36 0.02 -15.07
C LEU A 195 8.53 -1.45 -15.49
N ASN A 196 9.72 -1.99 -15.25
CA ASN A 196 10.06 -3.40 -15.42
C ASN A 196 11.22 -3.77 -14.51
N GLN A 197 11.71 -5.02 -14.58
CA GLN A 197 12.81 -5.50 -13.75
C GLN A 197 14.13 -4.71 -13.90
N ASP A 198 14.37 -4.15 -15.08
CA ASP A 198 15.58 -3.33 -15.36
C ASP A 198 15.35 -1.84 -15.08
N GLN A 199 14.09 -1.39 -15.11
CA GLN A 199 13.67 0.00 -14.90
C GLN A 199 12.70 0.07 -13.71
N GLN A 200 13.24 -0.07 -12.51
CA GLN A 200 12.45 -0.21 -11.28
C GLN A 200 11.86 1.09 -10.74
N GLY A 201 12.18 2.23 -11.35
CA GLY A 201 11.70 3.53 -10.88
C GLY A 201 12.42 4.04 -9.63
N VAL A 202 11.78 4.95 -8.91
CA VAL A 202 12.32 5.58 -7.71
C VAL A 202 12.15 4.67 -6.47
N MET A 203 13.13 4.70 -5.57
CA MET A 203 13.00 4.07 -4.24
C MET A 203 11.95 4.80 -3.39
N ILE A 204 11.15 4.06 -2.65
CA ILE A 204 10.06 4.62 -1.84
C ILE A 204 10.60 5.58 -0.77
N SER A 205 11.71 5.26 -0.13
CA SER A 205 12.36 6.18 0.81
C SER A 205 12.67 7.54 0.19
N LYS A 206 13.15 7.57 -1.06
CA LYS A 206 13.43 8.81 -1.80
C LYS A 206 12.14 9.56 -2.15
N MET A 207 11.09 8.83 -2.58
CA MET A 207 9.77 9.39 -2.85
C MET A 207 9.18 10.05 -1.61
N LEU A 208 9.29 9.39 -0.47
CA LEU A 208 8.84 9.88 0.85
C LEU A 208 9.81 10.89 1.48
N ARG A 209 10.99 11.12 0.89
CA ARG A 209 12.07 11.99 1.40
C ARG A 209 12.56 11.59 2.80
N LEU A 210 12.59 10.28 3.06
CA LEU A 210 13.08 9.74 4.32
C LEU A 210 14.61 9.85 4.39
N LYS A 211 15.10 10.10 5.61
CA LYS A 211 16.54 10.08 5.92
C LYS A 211 16.75 9.26 7.19
N PRO A 212 17.85 8.50 7.28
CA PRO A 212 18.24 7.85 8.52
C PRO A 212 18.39 8.87 9.65
N ARG A 213 18.07 8.46 10.89
CA ARG A 213 18.06 9.33 12.08
C ARG A 213 19.39 10.02 12.33
N GLY A 214 20.52 9.37 12.04
CA GLY A 214 21.88 9.89 12.28
C GLY A 214 22.48 10.71 11.12
N SER A 215 21.81 10.80 9.97
CA SER A 215 22.41 11.37 8.75
C SER A 215 22.59 12.89 8.74
N PHE A 216 22.16 13.61 9.77
CA PHE A 216 22.31 15.08 9.84
C PHE A 216 22.95 15.54 11.14
N SER A 217 24.29 15.43 11.23
CA SER A 217 25.08 16.15 12.22
C SER A 217 25.60 17.45 11.58
N TRP A 218 25.01 18.57 11.91
CA TRP A 218 25.51 19.90 11.58
C TRP A 218 26.98 20.07 12.00
N TRP A 219 27.43 19.37 13.03
CA TRP A 219 28.80 19.39 13.56
C TRP A 219 29.81 18.77 12.60
N LYS A 220 29.43 17.75 11.81
CA LYS A 220 30.31 17.19 10.75
C LYS A 220 30.50 18.16 9.58
N PHE A 221 29.51 19.04 9.34
CA PHE A 221 29.58 20.04 8.27
C PHE A 221 30.44 21.25 8.65
N LEU A 222 30.57 21.56 9.93
CA LEU A 222 31.35 22.71 10.44
C LEU A 222 32.80 22.36 10.78
N GLY A 223 33.24 21.10 10.47
CA GLY A 223 34.67 20.74 10.62
C GLY A 223 35.20 20.67 12.05
N PHE A 224 34.32 20.64 13.07
CA PHE A 224 34.73 20.42 14.44
C PHE A 224 34.91 18.92 14.70
N THR A 225 36.15 18.45 14.54
CA THR A 225 36.57 17.18 15.12
C THR A 225 36.75 17.37 16.61
N ALA A 226 36.04 16.59 17.43
CA ALA A 226 36.26 16.50 18.86
C ALA A 226 37.59 15.82 19.17
#